data_00ddda40313d66183eb669b66aa5291a
#
_entry.id   00ddda40313d66183eb669b66aa5291a
#
_cell.length_a   1.000
_cell.length_b   1.000
_cell.length_c   1.000
_cell.angle_alpha   90.00
_cell.angle_beta   90.00
_cell.angle_gamma   90.00
#
_symmetry.space_group_name_H-M   'P 1'
#
loop_
_entity.id
_entity.type
_entity.pdbx_description
1 polymer ?
#
loop_
_entity_poly.entity_id
_entity_poly.type
_entity_poly.pdbx_seq_one_letter_code
_entity_poly.pdbx_strand_id
1 'polypeptide(L)'
;MLHGTAASEGIGIGKVMLIEEHSLEYTPRTVTDTEAESQRFKAAVDAFCYNTEKQAENLRSSAGEKEAEILAGHIQIIKDPYLSGEIEKLIADGQCAESALEHMCDMFIAMFSAADDELTKQRAADVRDIKSGVLGILLGVNEIKVSDAPKGTVLVARELTPSVTAGIVKENIAGIITETGGTTSHSAILARALEIPAVLSVEGVASSLKDGDTVVVDGSEGAVIVNPDDNTVAEYSKKRDAFLAERKELENYRGRETKSASGEVYELFCNIGKPEDAVKAVDADGEGVGLFRTEFLFMDRTSIPTEDEQYEAYKKAALILKGKSLIIRTLDIGGDKDIPYLGLEKEENPFMGFRAIRYCLKNRELFKSQIKAILRASAFGDIKIMFPLITTMDELREGKKLVAECKADLRNMGINFNENIQVGVMVETASAAVIADMLAKEADFFSIGTNDLTGYTMACDRGNNDVSYLYSPLQPSVLRMIKRTIECGVQNGISVGMCGEAAANKLMIPLLISFGLTEFSVSAPSVLNVRKIISTWTKEEADKVTAKVLEMSTQQEIVEYLKSVV
;
A
#
# COMPACT_ATOMS: atom_id res chain seq x y z
N MET A 1 23.23 -14.74 -11.85
CA MET A 1 21.91 -14.42 -11.31
C MET A 1 22.14 -13.56 -10.09
N LEU A 2 21.48 -12.40 -10.04
CA LEU A 2 21.48 -11.49 -8.90
C LEU A 2 20.10 -11.55 -8.25
N HIS A 3 20.01 -11.19 -6.99
CA HIS A 3 18.76 -11.16 -6.24
C HIS A 3 18.59 -9.83 -5.56
N GLY A 4 17.35 -9.38 -5.49
CA GLY A 4 16.92 -8.16 -4.81
C GLY A 4 15.51 -8.30 -4.27
N THR A 5 14.90 -7.19 -3.97
CA THR A 5 13.53 -7.12 -3.48
C THR A 5 12.55 -7.10 -4.66
N ALA A 6 11.62 -8.05 -4.72
CA ALA A 6 10.50 -8.05 -5.65
C ALA A 6 9.62 -6.81 -5.37
N ALA A 7 9.54 -5.89 -6.32
CA ALA A 7 8.88 -4.59 -6.12
C ALA A 7 7.65 -4.38 -7.01
N SER A 8 7.65 -4.94 -8.22
CA SER A 8 6.51 -4.93 -9.14
C SER A 8 6.54 -6.22 -9.96
N GLU A 9 5.43 -6.94 -9.95
CA GLU A 9 5.29 -8.26 -10.56
C GLU A 9 5.43 -8.24 -12.09
N GLY A 10 5.82 -9.38 -12.63
CA GLY A 10 5.95 -9.63 -14.07
C GLY A 10 7.37 -9.93 -14.47
N ILE A 11 7.56 -10.20 -15.77
CA ILE A 11 8.85 -10.55 -16.34
C ILE A 11 9.20 -9.58 -17.46
N GLY A 12 10.34 -8.90 -17.30
CA GLY A 12 10.94 -8.03 -18.29
C GLY A 12 12.16 -8.67 -18.93
N ILE A 13 12.28 -8.58 -20.25
CA ILE A 13 13.47 -9.01 -20.99
C ILE A 13 13.86 -7.87 -21.90
N GLY A 14 15.08 -7.38 -21.76
CA GLY A 14 15.49 -6.23 -22.55
C GLY A 14 16.96 -5.88 -22.43
N LYS A 15 17.32 -4.77 -23.05
CA LYS A 15 18.66 -4.21 -23.00
C LYS A 15 18.78 -3.16 -21.92
N VAL A 16 19.87 -3.22 -21.19
CA VAL A 16 20.21 -2.25 -20.14
C VAL A 16 20.41 -0.86 -20.73
N MET A 17 19.79 0.12 -20.11
CA MET A 17 20.12 1.52 -20.16
C MET A 17 20.52 1.94 -18.75
N LEU A 18 21.81 2.20 -18.58
CA LEU A 18 22.38 2.59 -17.30
C LEU A 18 22.11 4.10 -17.08
N ILE A 19 21.40 4.39 -16.00
CA ILE A 19 21.22 5.76 -15.54
C ILE A 19 22.37 6.08 -14.59
N GLU A 20 23.44 6.62 -15.18
CA GLU A 20 24.57 7.08 -14.38
C GLU A 20 24.26 8.46 -13.78
N GLU A 21 24.59 8.63 -12.53
CA GLU A 21 24.72 9.97 -11.97
C GLU A 21 25.90 10.64 -12.69
N HIS A 22 25.62 11.59 -13.59
CA HIS A 22 26.69 12.35 -14.23
C HIS A 22 27.56 12.99 -13.16
N SER A 23 28.87 12.85 -13.31
CA SER A 23 29.81 13.63 -12.49
C SER A 23 29.56 15.11 -12.76
N LEU A 24 28.91 15.77 -11.80
CA LEU A 24 28.67 17.21 -11.83
C LEU A 24 29.91 17.94 -11.25
N GLU A 25 31.11 17.47 -11.65
CA GLU A 25 32.35 18.07 -11.20
C GLU A 25 32.55 19.43 -11.83
N TYR A 26 32.88 20.40 -11.01
CA TYR A 26 33.25 21.75 -11.44
C TYR A 26 34.42 22.26 -10.56
N THR A 27 35.11 23.26 -11.02
CA THR A 27 36.15 23.92 -10.23
C THR A 27 35.57 25.14 -9.54
N PRO A 28 35.52 25.20 -8.20
CA PRO A 28 35.09 26.40 -7.48
C PRO A 28 35.93 27.64 -7.93
N ARG A 29 35.22 28.75 -8.18
CA ARG A 29 35.85 29.99 -8.60
C ARG A 29 35.28 31.19 -7.84
N THR A 30 36.11 32.18 -7.62
CA THR A 30 35.64 33.47 -7.08
C THR A 30 35.10 34.32 -8.24
N VAL A 31 33.92 34.88 -8.01
CA VAL A 31 33.22 35.70 -9.02
C VAL A 31 33.37 37.18 -8.67
N THR A 32 33.74 37.98 -9.66
CA THR A 32 33.88 39.45 -9.52
C THR A 32 32.61 40.20 -9.89
N ASP A 33 31.85 39.68 -10.86
CA ASP A 33 30.54 40.19 -11.24
C ASP A 33 29.44 39.33 -10.59
N THR A 34 29.14 39.63 -9.36
CA THR A 34 28.18 38.89 -8.54
C THR A 34 26.73 39.07 -8.99
N GLU A 35 26.43 40.21 -9.68
CA GLU A 35 25.09 40.46 -10.19
C GLU A 35 24.79 39.59 -11.43
N ALA A 36 25.75 39.50 -12.38
CA ALA A 36 25.60 38.58 -13.50
C ALA A 36 25.53 37.13 -13.07
N GLU A 37 26.28 36.73 -12.04
CA GLU A 37 26.24 35.37 -11.49
C GLU A 37 24.90 35.07 -10.78
N SER A 38 24.34 36.03 -10.05
CA SER A 38 23.00 35.91 -9.45
C SER A 38 21.91 35.75 -10.51
N GLN A 39 22.02 36.51 -11.62
CA GLN A 39 21.11 36.36 -12.75
C GLN A 39 21.24 34.99 -13.43
N ARG A 40 22.46 34.45 -13.56
CA ARG A 40 22.72 33.10 -14.08
C ARG A 40 22.10 32.04 -13.21
N PHE A 41 22.22 32.16 -11.88
CA PHE A 41 21.57 31.26 -10.92
C PHE A 41 20.05 31.32 -11.06
N LYS A 42 19.45 32.53 -11.07
CA LYS A 42 18.00 32.70 -11.22
C LYS A 42 17.47 32.08 -12.50
N ALA A 43 18.18 32.28 -13.60
CA ALA A 43 17.83 31.69 -14.90
C ALA A 43 17.89 30.17 -14.87
N ALA A 44 18.86 29.57 -14.16
CA ALA A 44 18.94 28.12 -13.96
C ALA A 44 17.79 27.59 -13.11
N VAL A 45 17.43 28.28 -12.03
CA VAL A 45 16.28 27.94 -11.19
C VAL A 45 14.97 28.03 -11.98
N ASP A 46 14.76 29.06 -12.74
CA ASP A 46 13.56 29.23 -13.57
C ASP A 46 13.46 28.12 -14.63
N ALA A 47 14.59 27.78 -15.28
CA ALA A 47 14.63 26.67 -16.24
C ALA A 47 14.34 25.31 -15.57
N PHE A 48 14.89 25.06 -14.38
CA PHE A 48 14.59 23.87 -13.58
C PHE A 48 13.09 23.81 -13.24
N CYS A 49 12.52 24.88 -12.72
CA CYS A 49 11.10 24.93 -12.39
C CYS A 49 10.20 24.69 -13.60
N TYR A 50 10.50 25.30 -14.73
CA TYR A 50 9.75 25.08 -15.99
C TYR A 50 9.79 23.61 -16.43
N ASN A 51 10.99 23.00 -16.41
CA ASN A 51 11.16 21.59 -16.78
C ASN A 51 10.40 20.68 -15.81
N THR A 52 10.49 20.94 -14.51
CA THR A 52 9.83 20.18 -13.46
C THR A 52 8.30 20.30 -13.53
N GLU A 53 7.75 21.48 -13.83
CA GLU A 53 6.30 21.67 -14.06
C GLU A 53 5.82 20.82 -15.24
N LYS A 54 6.56 20.81 -16.34
CA LYS A 54 6.23 20.00 -17.51
C LYS A 54 6.30 18.51 -17.24
N GLN A 55 7.30 18.08 -16.47
CA GLN A 55 7.43 16.68 -16.02
C GLN A 55 6.27 16.29 -15.10
N ALA A 56 5.89 17.15 -14.16
CA ALA A 56 4.75 16.93 -13.27
C ALA A 56 3.43 16.78 -14.04
N GLU A 57 3.20 17.58 -15.08
CA GLU A 57 2.01 17.47 -15.94
C GLU A 57 1.96 16.13 -16.69
N ASN A 58 3.09 15.68 -17.24
CA ASN A 58 3.20 14.37 -17.87
C ASN A 58 2.93 13.24 -16.88
N LEU A 59 3.50 13.33 -15.67
CA LEU A 59 3.35 12.32 -14.63
C LEU A 59 1.92 12.25 -14.09
N ARG A 60 1.24 13.40 -13.99
CA ARG A 60 -0.18 13.48 -13.61
C ARG A 60 -1.06 12.64 -14.53
N SER A 61 -0.78 12.67 -15.83
CA SER A 61 -1.55 11.91 -16.81
C SER A 61 -1.20 10.43 -16.89
N SER A 62 0.04 10.03 -16.55
CA SER A 62 0.55 8.66 -16.71
C SER A 62 0.57 7.84 -15.41
N ALA A 63 0.82 8.46 -14.25
CA ALA A 63 0.99 7.79 -12.97
C ALA A 63 0.06 8.32 -11.85
N GLY A 64 -0.52 9.50 -12.00
CA GLY A 64 -1.51 10.06 -11.09
C GLY A 64 -1.09 11.37 -10.41
N GLU A 65 -2.04 11.96 -9.65
CA GLU A 65 -1.84 13.27 -9.01
C GLU A 65 -0.76 13.25 -7.92
N LYS A 66 -0.71 12.17 -7.15
CA LYS A 66 0.20 12.05 -6.00
C LYS A 66 1.68 12.07 -6.43
N GLU A 67 1.99 11.40 -7.52
CA GLU A 67 3.33 11.34 -8.09
C GLU A 67 3.73 12.70 -8.67
N ALA A 68 2.78 13.44 -9.24
CA ALA A 68 3.00 14.80 -9.72
C ALA A 68 3.22 15.80 -8.57
N GLU A 69 2.57 15.62 -7.41
CA GLU A 69 2.74 16.47 -6.23
C GLU A 69 4.18 16.45 -5.68
N ILE A 70 4.91 15.35 -5.83
CA ILE A 70 6.30 15.24 -5.39
C ILE A 70 7.17 16.24 -6.17
N LEU A 71 7.03 16.27 -7.48
CA LEU A 71 7.74 17.22 -8.33
C LEU A 71 7.31 18.68 -8.09
N ALA A 72 6.03 18.91 -7.81
CA ALA A 72 5.56 20.22 -7.37
C ALA A 72 6.22 20.67 -6.05
N GLY A 73 6.50 19.73 -5.14
CA GLY A 73 7.25 19.95 -3.92
C GLY A 73 8.69 20.41 -4.17
N HIS A 74 9.38 19.89 -5.19
CA HIS A 74 10.73 20.34 -5.58
C HIS A 74 10.75 21.82 -5.94
N ILE A 75 9.74 22.29 -6.68
CA ILE A 75 9.60 23.71 -7.03
C ILE A 75 9.41 24.57 -5.78
N GLN A 76 8.63 24.11 -4.82
CA GLN A 76 8.44 24.84 -3.56
C GLN A 76 9.73 24.91 -2.74
N ILE A 77 10.50 23.83 -2.68
CA ILE A 77 11.77 23.77 -1.93
C ILE A 77 12.80 24.74 -2.55
N ILE A 78 13.03 24.72 -3.86
CA ILE A 78 14.05 25.59 -4.48
C ILE A 78 13.64 27.06 -4.46
N LYS A 79 12.34 27.36 -4.50
CA LYS A 79 11.79 28.72 -4.38
C LYS A 79 11.60 29.20 -2.94
N ASP A 80 11.93 28.35 -1.95
CA ASP A 80 11.85 28.78 -0.55
C ASP A 80 12.71 30.03 -0.31
N PRO A 81 12.15 31.09 0.29
CA PRO A 81 12.87 32.36 0.47
C PRO A 81 14.13 32.26 1.31
N TYR A 82 14.19 31.29 2.23
CA TYR A 82 15.38 31.08 3.04
C TYR A 82 16.49 30.43 2.20
N LEU A 83 16.18 29.30 1.53
CA LEU A 83 17.16 28.58 0.71
C LEU A 83 17.71 29.47 -0.42
N SER A 84 16.82 30.05 -1.22
CA SER A 84 17.21 30.92 -2.34
C SER A 84 17.96 32.17 -1.87
N GLY A 85 17.52 32.77 -0.76
CA GLY A 85 18.15 33.98 -0.21
C GLY A 85 19.56 33.73 0.35
N GLU A 86 19.79 32.59 1.01
CA GLU A 86 21.14 32.24 1.49
C GLU A 86 22.09 31.90 0.32
N ILE A 87 21.62 31.23 -0.74
CA ILE A 87 22.41 31.01 -1.95
C ILE A 87 22.78 32.36 -2.59
N GLU A 88 21.84 33.29 -2.74
CA GLU A 88 22.12 34.63 -3.30
C GLU A 88 23.13 35.43 -2.43
N LYS A 89 23.10 35.29 -1.12
CA LYS A 89 24.12 35.91 -0.23
C LYS A 89 25.52 35.34 -0.50
N LEU A 90 25.65 34.02 -0.61
CA LEU A 90 26.93 33.39 -0.91
C LEU A 90 27.48 33.84 -2.27
N ILE A 91 26.60 34.02 -3.25
CA ILE A 91 26.98 34.59 -4.56
C ILE A 91 27.42 36.05 -4.42
N ALA A 92 26.71 36.86 -3.65
CA ALA A 92 27.08 38.26 -3.37
C ALA A 92 28.43 38.38 -2.66
N ASP A 93 28.79 37.37 -1.82
CA ASP A 93 30.09 37.23 -1.18
C ASP A 93 31.20 36.72 -2.13
N GLY A 94 30.91 36.55 -3.41
CA GLY A 94 31.87 36.20 -4.46
C GLY A 94 32.01 34.71 -4.76
N GLN A 95 31.13 33.83 -4.26
CA GLN A 95 31.12 32.44 -4.68
C GLN A 95 30.44 32.27 -6.06
N CYS A 96 30.88 31.28 -6.84
CA CYS A 96 30.13 30.90 -8.04
C CYS A 96 28.81 30.21 -7.68
N ALA A 97 27.83 30.28 -8.56
CA ALA A 97 26.48 29.75 -8.35
C ALA A 97 26.48 28.25 -8.02
N GLU A 98 27.35 27.47 -8.68
CA GLU A 98 27.53 26.05 -8.43
C GLU A 98 27.92 25.78 -6.98
N SER A 99 28.94 26.49 -6.47
CA SER A 99 29.47 26.30 -5.10
C SER A 99 28.48 26.78 -4.05
N ALA A 100 27.78 27.88 -4.30
CA ALA A 100 26.74 28.40 -3.38
C ALA A 100 25.55 27.45 -3.28
N LEU A 101 25.07 26.92 -4.41
CA LEU A 101 23.99 25.92 -4.47
C LEU A 101 24.39 24.64 -3.74
N GLU A 102 25.56 24.08 -4.07
CA GLU A 102 26.04 22.83 -3.47
C GLU A 102 26.17 22.96 -1.96
N HIS A 103 26.80 24.04 -1.48
CA HIS A 103 26.97 24.29 -0.04
C HIS A 103 25.64 24.29 0.71
N MET A 104 24.64 25.00 0.19
CA MET A 104 23.34 25.10 0.85
C MET A 104 22.56 23.78 0.78
N CYS A 105 22.55 23.14 -0.39
CA CYS A 105 21.86 21.86 -0.54
C CYS A 105 22.49 20.78 0.34
N ASP A 106 23.82 20.69 0.45
CA ASP A 106 24.49 19.69 1.28
C ASP A 106 24.22 19.91 2.78
N MET A 107 24.09 21.17 3.21
CA MET A 107 23.66 21.48 4.57
C MET A 107 22.24 20.97 4.84
N PHE A 108 21.30 21.17 3.94
CA PHE A 108 19.92 20.66 4.08
C PHE A 108 19.87 19.14 4.01
N ILE A 109 20.65 18.51 3.10
CA ILE A 109 20.75 17.06 2.99
C ILE A 109 21.26 16.46 4.31
N ALA A 110 22.31 17.05 4.90
CA ALA A 110 22.85 16.61 6.17
C ALA A 110 21.84 16.75 7.32
N MET A 111 21.12 17.88 7.35
CA MET A 111 20.08 18.14 8.36
C MET A 111 18.92 17.14 8.26
N PHE A 112 18.38 16.92 7.06
CA PHE A 112 17.28 15.98 6.85
C PHE A 112 17.70 14.52 7.06
N SER A 113 18.93 14.15 6.66
CA SER A 113 19.45 12.79 6.86
C SER A 113 19.69 12.45 8.34
N ALA A 114 19.89 13.46 9.20
CA ALA A 114 20.08 13.29 10.64
C ALA A 114 18.74 13.23 11.42
N ALA A 115 17.60 13.43 10.76
CA ALA A 115 16.30 13.35 11.41
C ALA A 115 15.98 11.90 11.83
N ASP A 116 15.16 11.74 12.86
CA ASP A 116 14.76 10.42 13.35
C ASP A 116 13.62 9.79 12.52
N ASP A 117 12.78 10.59 11.91
CA ASP A 117 11.63 10.12 11.14
C ASP A 117 11.94 9.90 9.65
N GLU A 118 11.40 8.82 9.10
CA GLU A 118 11.63 8.40 7.71
C GLU A 118 11.09 9.41 6.67
N LEU A 119 10.02 10.15 6.99
CA LEU A 119 9.44 11.14 6.07
C LEU A 119 10.39 12.32 5.88
N THR A 120 11.01 12.81 6.96
CA THR A 120 12.02 13.87 6.89
C THR A 120 13.29 13.38 6.20
N LYS A 121 13.71 12.12 6.40
CA LYS A 121 14.84 11.53 5.67
C LYS A 121 14.60 11.48 4.16
N GLN A 122 13.37 11.22 3.72
CA GLN A 122 13.01 11.24 2.30
C GLN A 122 13.23 12.63 1.67
N ARG A 123 13.04 13.72 2.45
CA ARG A 123 13.34 15.09 1.98
C ARG A 123 14.81 15.29 1.58
N ALA A 124 15.72 14.52 2.16
CA ALA A 124 17.12 14.56 1.73
C ALA A 124 17.30 14.09 0.27
N ALA A 125 16.51 13.11 -0.17
CA ALA A 125 16.50 12.66 -1.56
C ALA A 125 15.95 13.73 -2.50
N ASP A 126 14.87 14.41 -2.11
CA ASP A 126 14.29 15.52 -2.87
C ASP A 126 15.31 16.64 -3.08
N VAL A 127 16.04 17.04 -2.02
CA VAL A 127 17.06 18.09 -2.12
C VAL A 127 18.25 17.65 -2.99
N ARG A 128 18.63 16.35 -2.96
CA ARG A 128 19.67 15.83 -3.88
C ARG A 128 19.22 15.93 -5.34
N ASP A 129 17.98 15.59 -5.63
CA ASP A 129 17.43 15.68 -6.99
C ASP A 129 17.39 17.13 -7.49
N ILE A 130 16.94 18.06 -6.64
CA ILE A 130 16.96 19.50 -6.92
C ILE A 130 18.39 20.00 -7.16
N LYS A 131 19.35 19.64 -6.29
CA LYS A 131 20.76 19.99 -6.43
C LYS A 131 21.31 19.54 -7.79
N SER A 132 21.09 18.27 -8.13
CA SER A 132 21.56 17.68 -9.37
C SER A 132 20.94 18.34 -10.59
N GLY A 133 19.63 18.60 -10.58
CA GLY A 133 18.94 19.24 -11.70
C GLY A 133 19.39 20.68 -11.94
N VAL A 134 19.47 21.52 -10.90
CA VAL A 134 19.90 22.91 -11.05
C VAL A 134 21.39 22.99 -11.38
N LEU A 135 22.24 22.16 -10.78
CA LEU A 135 23.68 22.10 -11.06
C LEU A 135 23.94 21.63 -12.51
N GLY A 136 23.18 20.62 -12.99
CA GLY A 136 23.24 20.18 -14.39
C GLY A 136 22.94 21.30 -15.37
N ILE A 137 21.93 22.13 -15.09
CA ILE A 137 21.61 23.31 -15.93
C ILE A 137 22.73 24.34 -15.86
N LEU A 138 23.29 24.63 -14.68
CA LEU A 138 24.41 25.56 -14.52
C LEU A 138 25.65 25.11 -15.29
N LEU A 139 25.92 23.82 -15.33
CA LEU A 139 27.07 23.21 -16.02
C LEU A 139 26.81 22.92 -17.50
N GLY A 140 25.57 23.06 -17.96
CA GLY A 140 25.17 22.76 -19.34
C GLY A 140 25.26 21.27 -19.68
N VAL A 141 25.11 20.39 -18.67
CA VAL A 141 25.08 18.93 -18.83
C VAL A 141 23.70 18.52 -19.33
N ASN A 142 23.65 17.78 -20.43
CA ASN A 142 22.41 17.23 -20.93
C ASN A 142 21.98 16.05 -20.04
N GLU A 143 20.80 16.12 -19.44
CA GLU A 143 20.20 14.99 -18.76
C GLU A 143 19.94 13.83 -19.72
N ILE A 144 20.14 12.60 -19.24
CA ILE A 144 19.74 11.38 -19.96
C ILE A 144 18.21 11.39 -20.05
N LYS A 145 17.68 11.57 -21.25
CA LYS A 145 16.23 11.56 -21.46
C LYS A 145 15.72 10.13 -21.52
N VAL A 146 15.23 9.63 -20.38
CA VAL A 146 14.57 8.32 -20.31
C VAL A 146 13.36 8.25 -21.26
N SER A 147 12.75 9.39 -21.61
CA SER A 147 11.69 9.49 -22.61
C SER A 147 12.09 8.99 -23.99
N ASP A 148 13.38 9.06 -24.33
CA ASP A 148 13.91 8.66 -25.63
C ASP A 148 14.41 7.20 -25.64
N ALA A 149 14.19 6.46 -24.55
CA ALA A 149 14.60 5.06 -24.42
C ALA A 149 13.96 4.18 -25.52
N PRO A 150 14.72 3.34 -26.19
CA PRO A 150 14.18 2.39 -27.17
C PRO A 150 13.19 1.41 -26.53
N LYS A 151 12.29 0.88 -27.34
CA LYS A 151 11.37 -0.17 -26.87
C LYS A 151 12.13 -1.42 -26.41
N GLY A 152 11.75 -1.94 -25.25
CA GLY A 152 12.41 -3.09 -24.63
C GLY A 152 13.64 -2.71 -23.79
N THR A 153 13.72 -1.47 -23.33
CA THR A 153 14.78 -1.00 -22.42
C THR A 153 14.52 -1.49 -20.99
N VAL A 154 15.57 -1.96 -20.32
CA VAL A 154 15.59 -2.16 -18.87
C VAL A 154 16.40 -1.02 -18.26
N LEU A 155 15.75 -0.22 -17.41
CA LEU A 155 16.41 0.87 -16.69
C LEU A 155 17.18 0.29 -15.51
N VAL A 156 18.45 0.65 -15.41
CA VAL A 156 19.32 0.28 -14.30
C VAL A 156 19.89 1.55 -13.69
N ALA A 157 19.68 1.72 -12.39
CA ALA A 157 20.16 2.89 -11.66
C ALA A 157 20.62 2.50 -10.26
N ARG A 158 21.40 3.36 -9.62
CA ARG A 158 21.62 3.25 -8.18
C ARG A 158 20.32 3.52 -7.41
N GLU A 159 19.67 4.64 -7.77
CA GLU A 159 18.37 5.05 -7.29
C GLU A 159 17.63 5.77 -8.42
N LEU A 160 16.32 5.57 -8.55
CA LEU A 160 15.52 6.34 -9.50
C LEU A 160 14.93 7.55 -8.79
N THR A 161 15.38 8.73 -9.20
CA THR A 161 14.86 9.99 -8.69
C THR A 161 13.51 10.34 -9.33
N PRO A 162 12.68 11.18 -8.69
CA PRO A 162 11.41 11.62 -9.25
C PRO A 162 11.54 12.27 -10.65
N SER A 163 12.60 13.04 -10.89
CA SER A 163 12.86 13.67 -12.18
C SER A 163 13.14 12.66 -13.30
N VAL A 164 13.90 11.61 -13.01
CA VAL A 164 14.18 10.53 -13.97
C VAL A 164 12.91 9.74 -14.27
N THR A 165 12.14 9.44 -13.22
CA THR A 165 10.92 8.62 -13.33
C THR A 165 9.80 9.34 -14.10
N ALA A 166 9.74 10.65 -14.05
CA ALA A 166 8.79 11.47 -14.84
C ALA A 166 8.97 11.36 -16.35
N GLY A 167 10.16 10.94 -16.81
CA GLY A 167 10.45 10.71 -18.22
C GLY A 167 10.11 9.29 -18.72
N ILE A 168 9.60 8.40 -17.87
CA ILE A 168 9.33 7.01 -18.26
C ILE A 168 8.12 6.93 -19.20
N VAL A 169 8.33 6.36 -20.37
CA VAL A 169 7.27 5.95 -21.30
C VAL A 169 7.07 4.45 -21.14
N LYS A 170 5.95 4.04 -20.53
CA LYS A 170 5.64 2.63 -20.15
C LYS A 170 5.91 1.64 -21.27
N GLU A 171 5.51 1.98 -22.50
CA GLU A 171 5.59 1.09 -23.67
C GLU A 171 7.03 0.78 -24.09
N ASN A 172 7.98 1.60 -23.65
CA ASN A 172 9.39 1.46 -24.00
C ASN A 172 10.18 0.68 -22.95
N ILE A 173 9.70 0.67 -21.69
CA ILE A 173 10.44 0.09 -20.58
C ILE A 173 9.99 -1.34 -20.32
N ALA A 174 10.91 -2.28 -20.42
CA ALA A 174 10.68 -3.70 -20.17
C ALA A 174 10.90 -4.07 -18.70
N GLY A 175 11.66 -3.30 -17.93
CA GLY A 175 11.92 -3.58 -16.52
C GLY A 175 12.71 -2.47 -15.85
N ILE A 176 12.72 -2.49 -14.52
CA ILE A 176 13.45 -1.55 -13.67
C ILE A 176 14.29 -2.36 -12.68
N ILE A 177 15.55 -1.97 -12.51
CA ILE A 177 16.47 -2.53 -11.53
C ILE A 177 17.15 -1.39 -10.79
N THR A 178 17.13 -1.40 -9.45
CA THR A 178 17.89 -0.43 -8.67
C THR A 178 18.79 -1.08 -7.62
N GLU A 179 19.87 -0.40 -7.28
CA GLU A 179 20.83 -0.84 -6.26
C GLU A 179 20.32 -0.56 -4.85
N THR A 180 19.51 0.47 -4.69
CA THR A 180 18.87 0.86 -3.43
C THR A 180 17.35 0.94 -3.59
N GLY A 181 16.65 1.08 -2.47
CA GLY A 181 15.20 1.26 -2.43
C GLY A 181 14.45 0.00 -1.95
N GLY A 182 13.48 0.20 -1.08
CA GLY A 182 12.59 -0.86 -0.57
C GLY A 182 11.24 -0.88 -1.27
N THR A 183 10.35 -1.77 -0.84
CA THR A 183 8.98 -1.93 -1.38
C THR A 183 8.11 -0.68 -1.23
N THR A 184 8.48 0.24 -0.35
CA THR A 184 7.80 1.53 -0.11
C THR A 184 8.49 2.72 -0.78
N SER A 185 9.62 2.50 -1.47
CA SER A 185 10.34 3.57 -2.17
C SER A 185 9.54 4.16 -3.33
N HIS A 186 9.88 5.37 -3.74
CA HIS A 186 9.27 6.03 -4.89
C HIS A 186 9.36 5.16 -6.16
N SER A 187 10.51 4.56 -6.42
CA SER A 187 10.73 3.64 -7.54
C SER A 187 9.78 2.44 -7.53
N ALA A 188 9.54 1.85 -6.34
CA ALA A 188 8.61 0.73 -6.19
C ALA A 188 7.15 1.15 -6.44
N ILE A 189 6.75 2.30 -5.91
CA ILE A 189 5.40 2.84 -6.07
C ILE A 189 5.13 3.10 -7.55
N LEU A 190 6.06 3.77 -8.22
CA LEU A 190 5.93 4.08 -9.65
C LEU A 190 5.93 2.82 -10.52
N ALA A 191 6.86 1.89 -10.29
CA ALA A 191 6.91 0.63 -11.06
C ALA A 191 5.58 -0.12 -10.99
N ARG A 192 4.96 -0.19 -9.81
CA ARG A 192 3.62 -0.76 -9.64
C ARG A 192 2.52 0.04 -10.33
N ALA A 193 2.56 1.37 -10.25
CA ALA A 193 1.58 2.25 -10.89
C ALA A 193 1.62 2.11 -12.42
N LEU A 194 2.82 1.99 -12.99
CA LEU A 194 3.04 1.77 -14.41
C LEU A 194 2.97 0.28 -14.82
N GLU A 195 2.86 -0.63 -13.85
CA GLU A 195 2.88 -2.09 -14.08
C GLU A 195 4.13 -2.54 -14.85
N ILE A 196 5.29 -1.99 -14.52
CA ILE A 196 6.58 -2.36 -15.08
C ILE A 196 7.25 -3.33 -14.11
N PRO A 197 7.72 -4.53 -14.55
CA PRO A 197 8.47 -5.45 -13.70
C PRO A 197 9.65 -4.77 -13.03
N ALA A 198 9.80 -4.91 -11.69
CA ALA A 198 10.86 -4.22 -10.98
C ALA A 198 11.48 -5.07 -9.87
N VAL A 199 12.81 -5.04 -9.80
CA VAL A 199 13.63 -5.63 -8.74
C VAL A 199 14.52 -4.54 -8.16
N LEU A 200 14.37 -4.27 -6.87
CA LEU A 200 15.10 -3.22 -6.15
C LEU A 200 16.09 -3.84 -5.15
N SER A 201 16.98 -2.99 -4.61
CA SER A 201 18.01 -3.43 -3.65
C SER A 201 18.89 -4.57 -4.19
N VAL A 202 19.29 -4.46 -5.46
CA VAL A 202 20.22 -5.42 -6.09
C VAL A 202 21.64 -4.86 -5.91
N GLU A 203 22.35 -5.35 -4.90
CA GLU A 203 23.67 -4.87 -4.51
C GLU A 203 24.68 -4.92 -5.68
N GLY A 204 25.38 -3.81 -5.94
CA GLY A 204 26.40 -3.69 -6.96
C GLY A 204 25.91 -3.78 -8.40
N VAL A 205 24.62 -3.71 -8.67
CA VAL A 205 24.08 -3.88 -10.03
C VAL A 205 24.52 -2.79 -10.98
N ALA A 206 24.56 -1.54 -10.52
CA ALA A 206 24.96 -0.39 -11.36
C ALA A 206 26.42 -0.48 -11.82
N SER A 207 27.29 -1.10 -11.02
CA SER A 207 28.71 -1.31 -11.36
C SER A 207 28.97 -2.60 -12.15
N SER A 208 28.08 -3.58 -12.10
CA SER A 208 28.22 -4.89 -12.72
C SER A 208 27.65 -4.98 -14.12
N LEU A 209 26.76 -4.07 -14.50
CA LEU A 209 26.12 -4.01 -15.80
C LEU A 209 26.67 -2.87 -16.67
N LYS A 210 26.53 -3.04 -17.97
CA LYS A 210 26.91 -2.04 -18.99
C LYS A 210 25.72 -1.74 -19.90
N ASP A 211 25.73 -0.55 -20.48
CA ASP A 211 24.78 -0.20 -21.52
C ASP A 211 24.78 -1.24 -22.65
N GLY A 212 23.58 -1.68 -23.02
CA GLY A 212 23.38 -2.66 -24.07
C GLY A 212 23.48 -4.13 -23.62
N ASP A 213 23.88 -4.43 -22.38
CA ASP A 213 23.78 -5.79 -21.83
C ASP A 213 22.33 -6.28 -21.90
N THR A 214 22.15 -7.57 -22.14
CA THR A 214 20.80 -8.17 -22.08
C THR A 214 20.52 -8.69 -20.70
N VAL A 215 19.34 -8.38 -20.16
CA VAL A 215 18.93 -8.84 -18.82
C VAL A 215 17.50 -9.36 -18.83
N VAL A 216 17.25 -10.31 -17.92
CA VAL A 216 15.90 -10.71 -17.51
C VAL A 216 15.65 -10.14 -16.13
N VAL A 217 14.50 -9.49 -15.96
CA VAL A 217 13.99 -8.97 -14.70
C VAL A 217 12.77 -9.78 -14.29
N ASP A 218 12.89 -10.59 -13.26
CA ASP A 218 11.77 -11.31 -12.67
C ASP A 218 11.30 -10.55 -11.42
N GLY A 219 10.34 -9.65 -11.64
CA GLY A 219 9.78 -8.81 -10.57
C GLY A 219 8.87 -9.57 -9.61
N SER A 220 8.49 -10.81 -9.94
CA SER A 220 7.70 -11.68 -9.06
C SER A 220 8.59 -12.43 -8.06
N GLU A 221 9.76 -12.91 -8.52
CA GLU A 221 10.71 -13.67 -7.70
C GLU A 221 11.86 -12.83 -7.15
N GLY A 222 11.96 -11.54 -7.55
CA GLY A 222 13.05 -10.67 -7.15
C GLY A 222 14.41 -11.07 -7.76
N ALA A 223 14.42 -11.66 -8.95
CA ALA A 223 15.62 -12.16 -9.59
C ALA A 223 15.99 -11.35 -10.83
N VAL A 224 17.31 -11.16 -11.03
CA VAL A 224 17.89 -10.53 -12.22
C VAL A 224 18.92 -11.46 -12.84
N ILE A 225 18.75 -11.77 -14.12
CA ILE A 225 19.69 -12.64 -14.87
C ILE A 225 20.42 -11.78 -15.88
N VAL A 226 21.73 -11.70 -15.72
CA VAL A 226 22.61 -10.90 -16.57
C VAL A 226 23.15 -11.76 -17.70
N ASN A 227 23.08 -11.23 -18.91
CA ASN A 227 23.55 -11.86 -20.16
C ASN A 227 23.10 -13.33 -20.27
N PRO A 228 21.75 -13.58 -20.19
CA PRO A 228 21.18 -14.93 -20.25
C PRO A 228 21.53 -15.62 -21.58
N ASP A 229 21.69 -16.91 -21.55
CA ASP A 229 21.78 -17.72 -22.79
C ASP A 229 20.40 -17.81 -23.47
N ASP A 230 20.40 -18.29 -24.71
CA ASP A 230 19.18 -18.41 -25.53
C ASP A 230 18.12 -19.33 -24.87
N ASN A 231 18.53 -20.35 -24.14
CA ASN A 231 17.61 -21.24 -23.43
C ASN A 231 16.93 -20.54 -22.28
N THR A 232 17.68 -19.77 -21.49
CA THR A 232 17.16 -18.96 -20.39
C THR A 232 16.21 -17.87 -20.91
N VAL A 233 16.57 -17.19 -22.01
CA VAL A 233 15.69 -16.21 -22.67
C VAL A 233 14.38 -16.86 -23.12
N ALA A 234 14.45 -18.05 -23.72
CA ALA A 234 13.27 -18.79 -24.17
C ALA A 234 12.38 -19.21 -22.99
N GLU A 235 12.97 -19.68 -21.88
CA GLU A 235 12.24 -20.04 -20.68
C GLU A 235 11.50 -18.85 -20.09
N TYR A 236 12.20 -17.73 -19.88
CA TYR A 236 11.59 -16.53 -19.30
C TYR A 236 10.62 -15.83 -20.25
N SER A 237 10.83 -15.91 -21.56
CA SER A 237 9.84 -15.48 -22.55
C SER A 237 8.55 -16.27 -22.41
N LYS A 238 8.63 -17.58 -22.26
CA LYS A 238 7.46 -18.44 -22.04
C LYS A 238 6.76 -18.10 -20.72
N LYS A 239 7.51 -17.89 -19.64
CA LYS A 239 6.94 -17.44 -18.35
C LYS A 239 6.24 -16.10 -18.48
N ARG A 240 6.84 -15.12 -19.16
CA ARG A 240 6.25 -13.81 -19.44
C ARG A 240 4.95 -13.93 -20.22
N ASP A 241 4.98 -14.71 -21.30
CA ASP A 241 3.80 -14.87 -22.16
C ASP A 241 2.66 -15.59 -21.43
N ALA A 242 2.98 -16.54 -20.55
CA ALA A 242 2.01 -17.17 -19.66
C ALA A 242 1.42 -16.18 -18.66
N PHE A 243 2.24 -15.34 -18.01
CA PHE A 243 1.79 -14.29 -17.09
C PHE A 243 0.86 -13.27 -17.78
N LEU A 244 1.23 -12.82 -18.99
CA LEU A 244 0.40 -11.90 -19.78
C LEU A 244 -0.90 -12.55 -20.25
N ALA A 245 -0.86 -13.84 -20.64
CA ALA A 245 -2.06 -14.59 -21.02
C ALA A 245 -3.00 -14.77 -19.83
N GLU A 246 -2.47 -15.08 -18.65
CA GLU A 246 -3.24 -15.17 -17.41
C GLU A 246 -3.91 -13.83 -17.07
N ARG A 247 -3.18 -12.72 -17.10
CA ARG A 247 -3.77 -11.38 -16.90
C ARG A 247 -4.89 -11.08 -17.88
N LYS A 248 -4.68 -11.40 -19.18
CA LYS A 248 -5.71 -11.21 -20.20
C LYS A 248 -6.92 -12.12 -19.98
N GLU A 249 -6.72 -13.34 -19.49
CA GLU A 249 -7.81 -14.23 -19.13
C GLU A 249 -8.63 -13.66 -17.96
N LEU A 250 -7.96 -13.07 -16.95
CA LEU A 250 -8.63 -12.48 -15.80
C LEU A 250 -9.60 -11.36 -16.20
N GLU A 251 -9.30 -10.59 -17.26
CA GLU A 251 -10.22 -9.55 -17.75
C GLU A 251 -11.56 -10.11 -18.21
N ASN A 252 -11.65 -11.40 -18.59
CA ASN A 252 -12.92 -12.03 -18.92
C ASN A 252 -13.87 -12.20 -17.71
N TYR A 253 -13.33 -12.03 -16.50
CA TYR A 253 -14.10 -12.10 -15.25
C TYR A 253 -14.60 -10.72 -14.78
N ARG A 254 -14.16 -9.64 -15.42
CA ARG A 254 -14.64 -8.28 -15.14
C ARG A 254 -16.12 -8.14 -15.47
N GLY A 255 -16.87 -7.48 -14.59
CA GLY A 255 -18.32 -7.27 -14.73
C GLY A 255 -19.18 -8.52 -14.51
N ARG A 256 -18.57 -9.65 -14.13
CA ARG A 256 -19.33 -10.84 -13.76
C ARG A 256 -19.68 -10.82 -12.29
N GLU A 257 -20.86 -11.33 -11.96
CA GLU A 257 -21.23 -11.64 -10.58
C GLU A 257 -20.27 -12.67 -10.00
N THR A 258 -19.83 -12.48 -8.75
CA THR A 258 -18.93 -13.41 -8.07
C THR A 258 -19.72 -14.60 -7.56
N LYS A 259 -19.62 -15.74 -8.22
CA LYS A 259 -20.32 -16.98 -7.84
C LYS A 259 -19.51 -18.23 -8.12
N SER A 260 -19.80 -19.26 -7.32
CA SER A 260 -19.24 -20.59 -7.47
C SER A 260 -19.74 -21.27 -8.75
N ALA A 261 -19.10 -22.38 -9.14
CA ALA A 261 -19.58 -23.21 -10.26
C ALA A 261 -20.95 -23.84 -10.01
N SER A 262 -21.36 -23.99 -8.75
CA SER A 262 -22.70 -24.45 -8.36
C SER A 262 -23.74 -23.33 -8.23
N GLY A 263 -23.31 -22.06 -8.37
CA GLY A 263 -24.21 -20.90 -8.46
C GLY A 263 -24.41 -20.13 -7.16
N GLU A 264 -23.73 -20.49 -6.07
CA GLU A 264 -23.75 -19.70 -4.83
C GLU A 264 -23.06 -18.35 -5.07
N VAL A 265 -23.71 -17.28 -4.62
CA VAL A 265 -23.24 -15.90 -4.79
C VAL A 265 -22.41 -15.49 -3.58
N TYR A 266 -21.32 -14.80 -3.85
CA TYR A 266 -20.40 -14.23 -2.84
C TYR A 266 -20.21 -12.74 -3.11
N GLU A 267 -19.91 -11.99 -2.05
CA GLU A 267 -19.49 -10.60 -2.16
C GLU A 267 -17.96 -10.53 -2.23
N LEU A 268 -17.44 -9.84 -3.24
CA LEU A 268 -16.00 -9.68 -3.43
C LEU A 268 -15.62 -8.21 -3.27
N PHE A 269 -15.19 -7.89 -2.06
CA PHE A 269 -14.87 -6.54 -1.61
C PHE A 269 -13.37 -6.26 -1.66
N CYS A 270 -13.02 -4.99 -1.50
CA CYS A 270 -11.63 -4.55 -1.44
C CYS A 270 -11.24 -4.03 -0.05
N ASN A 271 -9.95 -4.14 0.27
CA ASN A 271 -9.33 -3.46 1.42
C ASN A 271 -8.75 -2.12 0.96
N ILE A 272 -9.01 -1.05 1.70
CA ILE A 272 -8.46 0.28 1.42
C ILE A 272 -7.83 0.89 2.68
N GLY A 273 -6.83 1.77 2.48
CA GLY A 273 -6.19 2.56 3.53
C GLY A 273 -6.56 4.04 3.47
N LYS A 274 -6.83 4.57 2.28
CA LYS A 274 -7.15 5.98 2.06
C LYS A 274 -8.45 6.09 1.25
N PRO A 275 -9.17 7.21 1.35
CA PRO A 275 -10.41 7.42 0.57
C PRO A 275 -10.21 7.26 -0.94
N GLU A 276 -9.06 7.69 -1.45
CA GLU A 276 -8.69 7.62 -2.87
C GLU A 276 -8.55 6.18 -3.38
N ASP A 277 -8.19 5.24 -2.51
CA ASP A 277 -8.07 3.81 -2.87
C ASP A 277 -9.42 3.21 -3.28
N ALA A 278 -10.54 3.85 -2.89
CA ALA A 278 -11.87 3.45 -3.36
C ALA A 278 -12.00 3.53 -4.89
N VAL A 279 -11.26 4.43 -5.56
CA VAL A 279 -11.19 4.47 -7.03
C VAL A 279 -10.57 3.17 -7.56
N LYS A 280 -9.44 2.74 -6.98
CA LYS A 280 -8.78 1.48 -7.36
C LYS A 280 -9.67 0.26 -7.11
N ALA A 281 -10.46 0.28 -6.03
CA ALA A 281 -11.42 -0.78 -5.73
C ALA A 281 -12.51 -0.87 -6.81
N VAL A 282 -13.03 0.27 -7.27
CA VAL A 282 -14.02 0.34 -8.35
C VAL A 282 -13.41 -0.09 -9.69
N ASP A 283 -12.21 0.39 -10.01
CA ASP A 283 -11.49 0.08 -11.26
C ASP A 283 -11.12 -1.41 -11.34
N ALA A 284 -10.83 -2.04 -10.20
CA ALA A 284 -10.58 -3.48 -10.10
C ALA A 284 -11.85 -4.33 -10.17
N ASP A 285 -13.02 -3.71 -10.32
CA ASP A 285 -14.32 -4.38 -10.32
C ASP A 285 -14.70 -5.01 -8.96
N GLY A 286 -14.25 -4.40 -7.86
CA GLY A 286 -14.68 -4.74 -6.52
C GLY A 286 -16.15 -4.41 -6.29
N GLU A 287 -16.86 -5.27 -5.58
CA GLU A 287 -18.30 -5.14 -5.32
C GLU A 287 -18.61 -4.24 -4.10
N GLY A 288 -17.57 -3.88 -3.35
CA GLY A 288 -17.63 -3.00 -2.19
C GLY A 288 -16.25 -2.84 -1.53
N VAL A 289 -16.24 -2.27 -0.33
CA VAL A 289 -15.07 -2.17 0.55
C VAL A 289 -15.38 -2.87 1.86
N GLY A 290 -14.74 -4.01 2.10
CA GLY A 290 -14.92 -4.82 3.32
C GLY A 290 -14.02 -4.39 4.47
N LEU A 291 -13.00 -3.57 4.17
CA LEU A 291 -12.13 -2.99 5.19
C LEU A 291 -11.60 -1.63 4.75
N PHE A 292 -12.08 -0.56 5.39
CA PHE A 292 -11.39 0.71 5.38
C PHE A 292 -10.56 0.83 6.68
N ARG A 293 -9.24 0.81 6.55
CA ARG A 293 -8.28 0.94 7.65
C ARG A 293 -8.13 2.40 8.04
N THR A 294 -8.81 2.82 9.09
CA THR A 294 -8.86 4.24 9.49
C THR A 294 -7.59 4.77 10.15
N GLU A 295 -6.70 3.90 10.59
CA GLU A 295 -5.42 4.28 11.19
C GLU A 295 -4.57 5.17 10.29
N PHE A 296 -4.66 5.01 8.96
CA PHE A 296 -3.97 5.89 8.02
C PHE A 296 -4.41 7.36 8.07
N LEU A 297 -5.61 7.65 8.61
CA LEU A 297 -6.05 9.02 8.85
C LEU A 297 -5.39 9.64 10.09
N PHE A 298 -4.83 8.80 10.96
CA PHE A 298 -4.15 9.21 12.21
C PHE A 298 -2.63 9.18 12.08
N MET A 299 -2.08 8.50 11.08
CA MET A 299 -0.65 8.47 10.83
C MET A 299 -0.21 9.73 10.06
N ASP A 300 1.09 10.02 10.08
CA ASP A 300 1.71 11.13 9.34
C ASP A 300 1.12 12.52 9.68
N ARG A 301 0.72 12.71 10.96
CA ARG A 301 0.11 13.94 11.46
C ARG A 301 0.72 14.37 12.79
N THR A 302 0.50 15.63 13.15
CA THR A 302 0.95 16.21 14.42
C THR A 302 -0.18 16.36 15.45
N SER A 303 -1.43 16.07 15.07
CA SER A 303 -2.61 16.18 15.92
C SER A 303 -3.69 15.17 15.55
N ILE A 304 -4.58 14.88 16.50
CA ILE A 304 -5.75 14.02 16.28
C ILE A 304 -6.61 14.61 15.15
N PRO A 305 -7.03 13.80 14.14
CA PRO A 305 -7.94 14.27 13.12
C PRO A 305 -9.29 14.67 13.72
N THR A 306 -9.79 15.85 13.33
CA THR A 306 -11.09 16.34 13.77
C THR A 306 -12.24 15.46 13.27
N GLU A 307 -13.43 15.60 13.86
CA GLU A 307 -14.65 14.93 13.38
C GLU A 307 -14.92 15.27 11.91
N ASP A 308 -14.73 16.54 11.50
CA ASP A 308 -14.99 16.98 10.14
C ASP A 308 -14.00 16.42 9.13
N GLU A 309 -12.71 16.35 9.44
CA GLU A 309 -11.70 15.72 8.59
C GLU A 309 -12.01 14.24 8.37
N GLN A 310 -12.34 13.51 9.42
CA GLN A 310 -12.74 12.11 9.34
C GLN A 310 -14.04 11.94 8.51
N TYR A 311 -15.04 12.80 8.78
CA TYR A 311 -16.30 12.79 8.04
C TYR A 311 -16.09 12.99 6.54
N GLU A 312 -15.30 14.00 6.13
CA GLU A 312 -15.05 14.23 4.71
C GLU A 312 -14.30 13.06 4.05
N ALA A 313 -13.36 12.42 4.76
CA ALA A 313 -12.67 11.21 4.28
C ALA A 313 -13.64 10.05 4.03
N TYR A 314 -14.51 9.74 4.99
CA TYR A 314 -15.47 8.64 4.88
C TYR A 314 -16.53 8.92 3.81
N LYS A 315 -17.04 10.15 3.76
CA LYS A 315 -17.99 10.60 2.74
C LYS A 315 -17.40 10.53 1.33
N LYS A 316 -16.14 10.93 1.15
CA LYS A 316 -15.43 10.85 -0.13
C LYS A 316 -15.38 9.40 -0.63
N ALA A 317 -15.00 8.45 0.22
CA ALA A 317 -14.97 7.04 -0.10
C ALA A 317 -16.38 6.50 -0.47
N ALA A 318 -17.41 6.85 0.32
CA ALA A 318 -18.78 6.45 0.05
C ALA A 318 -19.31 6.96 -1.29
N LEU A 319 -19.03 8.22 -1.64
CA LEU A 319 -19.44 8.82 -2.92
C LEU A 319 -18.75 8.15 -4.11
N ILE A 320 -17.46 7.78 -3.99
CA ILE A 320 -16.73 7.05 -5.03
C ILE A 320 -17.35 5.68 -5.26
N LEU A 321 -17.77 5.01 -4.20
CA LEU A 321 -18.37 3.66 -4.25
C LEU A 321 -19.81 3.64 -4.84
N LYS A 322 -20.47 4.79 -4.96
CA LYS A 322 -21.79 4.92 -5.64
C LYS A 322 -22.86 3.96 -5.12
N GLY A 323 -22.95 3.81 -3.79
CA GLY A 323 -23.93 2.95 -3.14
C GLY A 323 -23.49 1.51 -2.88
N LYS A 324 -22.31 1.10 -3.34
CA LYS A 324 -21.69 -0.15 -2.89
C LYS A 324 -21.31 -0.06 -1.41
N SER A 325 -21.28 -1.20 -0.72
CA SER A 325 -21.01 -1.25 0.72
C SER A 325 -19.61 -0.76 1.10
N LEU A 326 -19.52 -0.04 2.22
CA LEU A 326 -18.28 0.46 2.81
C LEU A 326 -18.22 0.11 4.29
N ILE A 327 -17.38 -0.86 4.66
CA ILE A 327 -17.14 -1.24 6.05
C ILE A 327 -15.97 -0.43 6.60
N ILE A 328 -16.25 0.43 7.58
CA ILE A 328 -15.26 1.28 8.22
C ILE A 328 -14.86 0.64 9.55
N ARG A 329 -13.60 0.23 9.64
CA ARG A 329 -13.01 -0.24 10.90
C ARG A 329 -12.67 0.97 11.77
N THR A 330 -13.17 0.98 13.01
CA THR A 330 -12.76 2.01 13.97
C THR A 330 -11.27 1.86 14.31
N LEU A 331 -10.70 2.88 14.91
CA LEU A 331 -9.27 3.01 15.13
C LEU A 331 -8.62 1.74 15.71
N ASP A 332 -7.58 1.26 15.01
CA ASP A 332 -6.77 0.10 15.41
C ASP A 332 -5.30 0.52 15.52
N ILE A 333 -4.99 1.32 16.53
CA ILE A 333 -3.65 1.80 16.85
C ILE A 333 -3.32 1.40 18.29
N GLY A 334 -2.05 1.05 18.51
CA GLY A 334 -1.48 0.70 19.81
C GLY A 334 -0.04 1.18 19.94
N GLY A 335 0.63 0.79 21.01
CA GLY A 335 2.01 1.17 21.31
C GLY A 335 3.07 0.61 20.35
N ASP A 336 2.66 -0.14 19.32
CA ASP A 336 3.48 -0.55 18.18
C ASP A 336 3.69 0.57 17.15
N LYS A 337 2.88 1.64 17.21
CA LYS A 337 2.96 2.82 16.37
C LYS A 337 3.50 4.00 17.16
N ASP A 338 4.54 4.63 16.64
CA ASP A 338 5.06 5.87 17.21
C ASP A 338 4.21 7.06 16.75
N ILE A 339 3.15 7.35 17.53
CA ILE A 339 2.24 8.49 17.29
C ILE A 339 2.18 9.32 18.58
N PRO A 340 3.11 10.27 18.74
CA PRO A 340 3.31 10.99 20.01
C PRO A 340 2.05 11.70 20.55
N TYR A 341 1.22 12.26 19.67
CA TYR A 341 0.02 13.01 20.08
C TYR A 341 -1.12 12.11 20.62
N LEU A 342 -1.05 10.77 20.45
CA LEU A 342 -2.02 9.85 21.05
C LEU A 342 -1.66 9.51 22.51
N GLY A 343 -0.47 9.85 22.98
CA GLY A 343 -0.03 9.61 24.35
C GLY A 343 0.04 8.12 24.71
N LEU A 344 0.35 7.28 23.72
CA LEU A 344 0.53 5.84 23.93
C LEU A 344 1.90 5.59 24.54
N GLU A 345 1.93 4.88 25.65
CA GLU A 345 3.17 4.45 26.29
C GLU A 345 3.74 3.23 25.53
N LYS A 346 5.05 3.10 25.52
CA LYS A 346 5.72 1.94 24.96
C LYS A 346 5.49 0.73 25.85
N GLU A 347 4.90 -0.32 25.30
CA GLU A 347 4.62 -1.58 26.00
C GLU A 347 5.61 -2.66 25.57
N GLU A 348 5.85 -3.65 26.44
CA GLU A 348 6.68 -4.82 26.11
C GLU A 348 6.03 -5.71 25.03
N ASN A 349 4.69 -5.81 25.04
CA ASN A 349 3.91 -6.60 24.09
C ASN A 349 2.77 -5.77 23.49
N PRO A 350 3.05 -4.79 22.61
CA PRO A 350 2.07 -3.82 22.14
C PRO A 350 0.86 -4.46 21.44
N PHE A 351 1.07 -5.56 20.72
CA PHE A 351 -0.02 -6.27 20.02
C PHE A 351 -1.05 -6.88 20.97
N MET A 352 -0.66 -7.22 22.20
CA MET A 352 -1.54 -7.73 23.26
C MET A 352 -1.92 -6.66 24.29
N GLY A 353 -1.50 -5.44 24.08
CA GLY A 353 -1.58 -4.33 25.01
C GLY A 353 -2.79 -3.42 24.84
N PHE A 354 -2.58 -2.14 25.13
CA PHE A 354 -3.58 -1.08 25.13
C PHE A 354 -3.75 -0.48 23.74
N ARG A 355 -4.50 -1.17 22.89
CA ARG A 355 -4.74 -0.79 21.48
C ARG A 355 -6.22 -0.93 21.10
N ALA A 356 -6.56 -0.46 19.92
CA ALA A 356 -7.83 -0.66 19.24
C ALA A 356 -9.05 -0.31 20.13
N ILE A 357 -10.04 -1.21 20.25
CA ILE A 357 -11.24 -0.96 21.03
C ILE A 357 -10.92 -0.64 22.50
N ARG A 358 -9.88 -1.21 23.08
CA ARG A 358 -9.45 -0.94 24.46
C ARG A 358 -9.04 0.52 24.64
N TYR A 359 -8.24 1.04 23.71
CA TYR A 359 -7.85 2.45 23.68
C TYR A 359 -9.07 3.36 23.46
N CYS A 360 -9.91 3.01 22.49
CA CYS A 360 -11.10 3.77 22.14
C CYS A 360 -12.11 3.88 23.29
N LEU A 361 -12.40 2.79 24.00
CA LEU A 361 -13.34 2.80 25.14
C LEU A 361 -12.83 3.64 26.31
N LYS A 362 -11.52 3.76 26.49
CA LYS A 362 -10.93 4.63 27.50
C LYS A 362 -10.89 6.09 27.07
N ASN A 363 -10.65 6.35 25.78
CA ASN A 363 -10.59 7.69 25.20
C ASN A 363 -11.91 8.04 24.49
N ARG A 364 -12.99 8.11 25.27
CA ARG A 364 -14.37 8.18 24.77
C ARG A 364 -14.63 9.36 23.83
N GLU A 365 -14.05 10.53 24.09
CA GLU A 365 -14.27 11.71 23.25
C GLU A 365 -13.65 11.54 21.86
N LEU A 366 -12.45 10.97 21.77
CA LEU A 366 -11.84 10.60 20.49
C LEU A 366 -12.71 9.57 19.76
N PHE A 367 -13.16 8.54 20.47
CA PHE A 367 -13.98 7.50 19.88
C PHE A 367 -15.36 8.01 19.43
N LYS A 368 -16.02 8.87 20.21
CA LYS A 368 -17.27 9.53 19.81
C LYS A 368 -17.10 10.42 18.59
N SER A 369 -15.98 11.16 18.49
CA SER A 369 -15.64 11.96 17.31
C SER A 369 -15.58 11.06 16.06
N GLN A 370 -14.89 9.92 16.12
CA GLN A 370 -14.85 8.96 15.00
C GLN A 370 -16.22 8.37 14.67
N ILE A 371 -16.97 7.91 15.67
CA ILE A 371 -18.32 7.35 15.47
C ILE A 371 -19.26 8.37 14.85
N LYS A 372 -19.26 9.64 15.31
CA LYS A 372 -20.08 10.71 14.74
C LYS A 372 -19.70 10.98 13.27
N ALA A 373 -18.41 11.01 12.96
CA ALA A 373 -17.94 11.17 11.59
C ALA A 373 -18.45 10.05 10.68
N ILE A 374 -18.39 8.78 11.12
CA ILE A 374 -18.91 7.62 10.36
C ILE A 374 -20.43 7.72 10.21
N LEU A 375 -21.16 8.04 11.28
CA LEU A 375 -22.61 8.21 11.25
C LEU A 375 -23.02 9.31 10.25
N ARG A 376 -22.39 10.49 10.30
CA ARG A 376 -22.66 11.60 9.36
C ARG A 376 -22.40 11.16 7.91
N ALA A 377 -21.31 10.45 7.67
CA ALA A 377 -20.98 9.94 6.33
C ALA A 377 -22.00 8.91 5.82
N SER A 378 -22.67 8.16 6.72
CA SER A 378 -23.66 7.14 6.36
C SER A 378 -24.93 7.69 5.67
N ALA A 379 -25.12 9.02 5.67
CA ALA A 379 -26.16 9.68 4.87
C ALA A 379 -25.85 9.65 3.36
N PHE A 380 -24.62 9.29 2.95
CA PHE A 380 -24.15 9.38 1.56
C PHE A 380 -23.87 8.01 0.90
N GLY A 381 -24.04 6.92 1.61
CA GLY A 381 -23.83 5.56 1.07
C GLY A 381 -24.12 4.46 2.09
N ASP A 382 -23.97 3.20 1.64
CA ASP A 382 -24.11 2.04 2.51
C ASP A 382 -22.86 1.85 3.36
N ILE A 383 -22.83 2.52 4.51
CA ILE A 383 -21.73 2.47 5.47
C ILE A 383 -22.08 1.57 6.65
N LYS A 384 -21.09 0.76 7.07
CA LYS A 384 -21.16 -0.11 8.25
C LYS A 384 -19.99 0.20 9.18
N ILE A 385 -20.20 0.04 10.48
CA ILE A 385 -19.15 0.21 11.52
C ILE A 385 -18.60 -1.17 11.89
N MET A 386 -17.29 -1.30 12.01
CA MET A 386 -16.64 -2.52 12.45
C MET A 386 -15.69 -2.25 13.61
N PHE A 387 -15.88 -2.94 14.75
CA PHE A 387 -14.99 -2.82 15.90
C PHE A 387 -13.85 -3.85 15.82
N PRO A 388 -12.58 -3.40 15.85
CA PRO A 388 -11.40 -4.27 15.89
C PRO A 388 -11.14 -4.81 17.32
N LEU A 389 -10.39 -5.88 17.40
CA LEU A 389 -9.78 -6.44 18.62
C LEU A 389 -10.79 -6.73 19.77
N ILE A 390 -12.01 -7.05 19.45
CA ILE A 390 -13.00 -7.47 20.46
C ILE A 390 -12.52 -8.78 21.12
N THR A 391 -12.58 -8.82 22.45
CA THR A 391 -12.25 -10.01 23.26
C THR A 391 -13.40 -10.44 24.17
N THR A 392 -14.31 -9.53 24.51
CA THR A 392 -15.42 -9.79 25.43
C THR A 392 -16.74 -9.22 24.92
N MET A 393 -17.86 -9.74 25.45
CA MET A 393 -19.19 -9.18 25.18
C MET A 393 -19.35 -7.76 25.73
N ASP A 394 -18.66 -7.44 26.84
CA ASP A 394 -18.76 -6.11 27.45
C ASP A 394 -18.13 -5.04 26.57
N GLU A 395 -17.02 -5.33 25.87
CA GLU A 395 -16.42 -4.43 24.90
C GLU A 395 -17.37 -4.13 23.72
N LEU A 396 -18.04 -5.16 23.17
CA LEU A 396 -19.03 -4.99 22.12
C LEU A 396 -20.21 -4.14 22.59
N ARG A 397 -20.77 -4.44 23.75
CA ARG A 397 -21.93 -3.73 24.32
C ARG A 397 -21.60 -2.27 24.62
N GLU A 398 -20.43 -1.99 25.21
CA GLU A 398 -20.03 -0.62 25.50
C GLU A 398 -19.77 0.18 24.22
N GLY A 399 -19.17 -0.44 23.18
CA GLY A 399 -19.03 0.17 21.86
C GLY A 399 -20.39 0.51 21.22
N LYS A 400 -21.34 -0.44 21.23
CA LYS A 400 -22.71 -0.22 20.70
C LYS A 400 -23.46 0.84 21.51
N LYS A 401 -23.24 0.93 22.81
CA LYS A 401 -23.81 2.01 23.65
C LYS A 401 -23.29 3.37 23.23
N LEU A 402 -21.98 3.50 22.95
CA LEU A 402 -21.41 4.76 22.44
C LEU A 402 -21.97 5.13 21.06
N VAL A 403 -22.21 4.16 20.17
CA VAL A 403 -22.90 4.40 18.91
C VAL A 403 -24.31 4.95 19.14
N ALA A 404 -25.06 4.37 20.10
CA ALA A 404 -26.41 4.85 20.44
C ALA A 404 -26.40 6.27 21.04
N GLU A 405 -25.42 6.59 21.89
CA GLU A 405 -25.21 7.96 22.42
C GLU A 405 -24.92 8.95 21.27
N CYS A 406 -24.01 8.61 20.36
CA CYS A 406 -23.70 9.46 19.20
C CYS A 406 -24.90 9.66 18.26
N LYS A 407 -25.72 8.63 18.03
CA LYS A 407 -26.97 8.75 17.27
C LYS A 407 -27.93 9.74 17.96
N ALA A 408 -28.06 9.69 19.28
CA ALA A 408 -28.89 10.62 20.03
C ALA A 408 -28.37 12.06 19.93
N ASP A 409 -27.05 12.25 20.05
CA ASP A 409 -26.43 13.57 19.90
C ASP A 409 -26.73 14.17 18.51
N LEU A 410 -26.49 13.41 17.43
CA LEU A 410 -26.71 13.88 16.06
C LEU A 410 -28.18 14.19 15.77
N ARG A 411 -29.13 13.40 16.30
CA ARG A 411 -30.58 13.70 16.21
C ARG A 411 -30.90 15.04 16.88
N ASN A 412 -30.37 15.27 18.08
CA ASN A 412 -30.58 16.52 18.80
C ASN A 412 -30.01 17.76 18.05
N MET A 413 -28.95 17.52 17.26
CA MET A 413 -28.33 18.54 16.40
C MET A 413 -29.03 18.68 15.04
N GLY A 414 -30.01 17.82 14.71
CA GLY A 414 -30.68 17.83 13.42
C GLY A 414 -29.82 17.36 12.24
N ILE A 415 -28.77 16.58 12.52
CA ILE A 415 -27.84 16.06 11.51
C ILE A 415 -28.35 14.72 10.98
N ASN A 416 -28.44 14.58 9.66
CA ASN A 416 -28.89 13.35 8.99
C ASN A 416 -27.83 12.26 9.03
N PHE A 417 -28.26 11.03 9.26
CA PHE A 417 -27.43 9.80 9.20
C PHE A 417 -28.33 8.58 8.98
N ASN A 418 -27.74 7.41 8.69
CA ASN A 418 -28.46 6.15 8.60
C ASN A 418 -28.78 5.62 10.00
N GLU A 419 -30.06 5.68 10.40
CA GLU A 419 -30.53 5.17 11.69
C GLU A 419 -30.29 3.67 11.88
N ASN A 420 -30.28 2.90 10.78
CA ASN A 420 -30.13 1.46 10.76
C ASN A 420 -28.70 1.02 10.40
N ILE A 421 -27.70 1.89 10.64
CA ILE A 421 -26.30 1.54 10.39
C ILE A 421 -25.93 0.26 11.14
N GLN A 422 -25.34 -0.70 10.43
CA GLN A 422 -24.91 -1.97 10.98
C GLN A 422 -23.61 -1.81 11.78
N VAL A 423 -23.51 -2.55 12.89
CA VAL A 423 -22.33 -2.59 13.76
C VAL A 423 -21.83 -4.02 13.87
N GLY A 424 -20.71 -4.30 13.23
CA GLY A 424 -20.08 -5.62 13.22
C GLY A 424 -18.81 -5.70 14.06
N VAL A 425 -18.28 -6.89 14.13
CA VAL A 425 -17.07 -7.25 14.88
C VAL A 425 -16.01 -7.81 13.94
N MET A 426 -14.79 -7.32 14.06
CA MET A 426 -13.64 -8.02 13.50
C MET A 426 -13.25 -9.15 14.46
N VAL A 427 -13.48 -10.39 14.03
CA VAL A 427 -13.09 -11.57 14.78
C VAL A 427 -11.64 -11.90 14.45
N GLU A 428 -10.75 -11.46 15.30
CA GLU A 428 -9.30 -11.54 15.09
C GLU A 428 -8.53 -11.95 16.36
N THR A 429 -9.25 -12.16 17.47
CA THR A 429 -8.69 -12.71 18.69
C THR A 429 -9.19 -14.14 18.91
N ALA A 430 -8.38 -15.00 19.54
CA ALA A 430 -8.81 -16.35 19.88
C ALA A 430 -10.04 -16.33 20.80
N SER A 431 -10.13 -15.34 21.71
CA SER A 431 -11.29 -15.15 22.59
C SER A 431 -12.57 -14.91 21.77
N ALA A 432 -12.56 -13.95 20.85
CA ALA A 432 -13.73 -13.65 20.02
C ALA A 432 -14.17 -14.87 19.19
N ALA A 433 -13.23 -15.62 18.61
CA ALA A 433 -13.55 -16.83 17.86
C ALA A 433 -14.18 -17.92 18.73
N VAL A 434 -13.73 -18.06 19.99
CA VAL A 434 -14.32 -19.03 20.95
C VAL A 434 -15.73 -18.65 21.35
N ILE A 435 -16.02 -17.35 21.58
CA ILE A 435 -17.35 -16.85 21.97
C ILE A 435 -18.17 -16.34 20.79
N ALA A 436 -17.82 -16.70 19.56
CA ALA A 436 -18.49 -16.21 18.35
C ALA A 436 -20.00 -16.48 18.34
N ASP A 437 -20.45 -17.58 18.96
CA ASP A 437 -21.88 -17.89 19.16
C ASP A 437 -22.62 -16.89 20.06
N MET A 438 -21.91 -16.23 20.98
CA MET A 438 -22.47 -15.16 21.82
C MET A 438 -22.44 -13.84 21.07
N LEU A 439 -21.31 -13.50 20.46
CA LEU A 439 -21.13 -12.27 19.69
C LEU A 439 -22.11 -12.17 18.53
N ALA A 440 -22.38 -13.29 17.82
CA ALA A 440 -23.30 -13.33 16.67
C ALA A 440 -24.75 -12.97 17.01
N LYS A 441 -25.15 -13.08 18.29
CA LYS A 441 -26.49 -12.68 18.73
C LYS A 441 -26.67 -11.17 18.85
N GLU A 442 -25.58 -10.44 18.96
CA GLU A 442 -25.60 -8.99 19.19
C GLU A 442 -24.87 -8.18 18.12
N ALA A 443 -24.00 -8.79 17.32
CA ALA A 443 -23.37 -8.17 16.17
C ALA A 443 -24.26 -8.29 14.92
N ASP A 444 -24.18 -7.30 14.01
CA ASP A 444 -24.94 -7.31 12.77
C ASP A 444 -24.20 -8.06 11.65
N PHE A 445 -22.88 -8.21 11.75
CA PHE A 445 -22.02 -8.99 10.85
C PHE A 445 -20.68 -9.32 11.51
N PHE A 446 -19.95 -10.25 10.94
CA PHE A 446 -18.56 -10.54 11.28
C PHE A 446 -17.63 -10.26 10.09
N SER A 447 -16.40 -9.87 10.38
CA SER A 447 -15.28 -9.90 9.44
C SER A 447 -14.09 -10.58 10.12
N ILE A 448 -13.50 -11.59 9.50
CA ILE A 448 -12.38 -12.34 10.09
C ILE A 448 -11.06 -11.66 9.73
N GLY A 449 -10.36 -11.16 10.75
CA GLY A 449 -9.01 -10.60 10.64
C GLY A 449 -7.95 -11.71 10.77
N THR A 450 -7.68 -12.46 9.68
CA THR A 450 -6.84 -13.66 9.76
C THR A 450 -5.41 -13.40 10.18
N ASN A 451 -4.87 -12.20 9.94
CA ASN A 451 -3.50 -11.89 10.33
C ASN A 451 -3.35 -11.91 11.86
N ASP A 452 -4.16 -11.14 12.57
CA ASP A 452 -4.12 -11.09 14.02
C ASP A 452 -4.66 -12.39 14.64
N LEU A 453 -5.73 -12.98 14.07
CA LEU A 453 -6.25 -14.28 14.52
C LEU A 453 -5.18 -15.37 14.49
N THR A 454 -4.36 -15.42 13.43
CA THR A 454 -3.26 -16.37 13.31
C THR A 454 -2.22 -16.12 14.41
N GLY A 455 -1.74 -14.88 14.54
CA GLY A 455 -0.74 -14.50 15.55
C GLY A 455 -1.20 -14.84 16.96
N TYR A 456 -2.41 -14.47 17.34
CA TYR A 456 -2.94 -14.73 18.68
C TYR A 456 -3.27 -16.21 18.93
N THR A 457 -3.73 -16.96 17.92
CA THR A 457 -4.00 -18.38 18.06
C THR A 457 -2.72 -19.19 18.18
N MET A 458 -1.70 -18.84 17.39
CA MET A 458 -0.41 -19.52 17.37
C MET A 458 0.59 -18.97 18.41
N ALA A 459 0.24 -17.87 19.11
CA ALA A 459 1.10 -17.17 20.05
C ALA A 459 2.47 -16.79 19.43
N CYS A 460 2.46 -16.31 18.18
CA CYS A 460 3.66 -15.93 17.45
C CYS A 460 3.54 -14.53 16.85
N ASP A 461 4.65 -13.80 16.87
CA ASP A 461 4.79 -12.50 16.23
C ASP A 461 5.12 -12.68 14.75
N ARG A 462 4.29 -12.11 13.86
CA ARG A 462 4.51 -12.14 12.40
C ARG A 462 5.80 -11.47 11.95
N GLY A 463 6.33 -10.52 12.75
CA GLY A 463 7.57 -9.79 12.48
C GLY A 463 8.82 -10.55 12.92
N ASN A 464 8.69 -11.66 13.65
CA ASN A 464 9.80 -12.44 14.15
C ASN A 464 10.10 -13.62 13.22
N ASN A 465 11.23 -13.53 12.49
CA ASN A 465 11.65 -14.54 11.52
C ASN A 465 11.90 -15.92 12.15
N ASP A 466 12.33 -15.98 13.41
CA ASP A 466 12.68 -17.24 14.09
C ASP A 466 11.43 -18.11 14.36
N VAL A 467 10.26 -17.52 14.44
CA VAL A 467 8.97 -18.21 14.67
C VAL A 467 8.00 -18.10 13.48
N SER A 468 8.44 -17.53 12.36
CA SER A 468 7.62 -17.32 11.16
C SER A 468 7.02 -18.62 10.60
N TYR A 469 7.67 -19.77 10.81
CA TYR A 469 7.17 -21.09 10.44
C TYR A 469 5.86 -21.49 11.12
N LEU A 470 5.51 -20.88 12.25
CA LEU A 470 4.24 -21.06 12.95
C LEU A 470 3.13 -20.17 12.37
N TYR A 471 3.49 -19.05 11.75
CA TYR A 471 2.55 -18.05 11.28
C TYR A 471 1.93 -18.44 9.94
N SER A 472 0.85 -19.21 10.00
CA SER A 472 0.10 -19.63 8.82
C SER A 472 -1.39 -19.78 9.13
N PRO A 473 -2.29 -19.24 8.28
CA PRO A 473 -3.73 -19.46 8.42
C PRO A 473 -4.15 -20.91 8.14
N LEU A 474 -3.27 -21.73 7.55
CA LEU A 474 -3.49 -23.16 7.32
C LEU A 474 -3.10 -24.06 8.52
N GLN A 475 -2.75 -23.48 9.66
CA GLN A 475 -2.60 -24.24 10.90
C GLN A 475 -3.96 -24.85 11.31
N PRO A 476 -4.02 -26.13 11.73
CA PRO A 476 -5.27 -26.78 12.10
C PRO A 476 -6.09 -26.02 13.16
N SER A 477 -5.43 -25.37 14.12
CA SER A 477 -6.08 -24.56 15.15
C SER A 477 -6.72 -23.30 14.56
N VAL A 478 -6.04 -22.60 13.66
CA VAL A 478 -6.54 -21.39 13.00
C VAL A 478 -7.72 -21.74 12.10
N LEU A 479 -7.62 -22.79 11.28
CA LEU A 479 -8.73 -23.25 10.44
C LEU A 479 -10.00 -23.59 11.25
N ARG A 480 -9.85 -24.21 12.43
CA ARG A 480 -10.98 -24.51 13.32
C ARG A 480 -11.61 -23.23 13.91
N MET A 481 -10.80 -22.21 14.25
CA MET A 481 -11.31 -20.91 14.70
C MET A 481 -12.06 -20.17 13.58
N ILE A 482 -11.52 -20.16 12.36
CA ILE A 482 -12.17 -19.60 11.18
C ILE A 482 -13.50 -20.31 10.93
N LYS A 483 -13.49 -21.64 10.84
CA LYS A 483 -14.70 -22.46 10.64
C LYS A 483 -15.76 -22.16 11.69
N ARG A 484 -15.40 -22.19 12.98
CA ARG A 484 -16.31 -21.91 14.09
C ARG A 484 -16.94 -20.52 13.95
N THR A 485 -16.13 -19.51 13.65
CA THR A 485 -16.62 -18.13 13.49
C THR A 485 -17.66 -18.04 12.38
N ILE A 486 -17.37 -18.65 11.23
CA ILE A 486 -18.31 -18.66 10.09
C ILE A 486 -19.60 -19.39 10.44
N GLU A 487 -19.50 -20.60 11.00
CA GLU A 487 -20.66 -21.40 11.41
C GLU A 487 -21.54 -20.66 12.42
N CYS A 488 -20.95 -19.97 13.41
CA CYS A 488 -21.71 -19.19 14.39
C CYS A 488 -22.45 -18.01 13.73
N GLY A 489 -21.84 -17.33 12.79
CA GLY A 489 -22.49 -16.25 12.03
C GLY A 489 -23.64 -16.78 11.18
N VAL A 490 -23.40 -17.81 10.40
CA VAL A 490 -24.44 -18.46 9.56
C VAL A 490 -25.63 -18.95 10.39
N GLN A 491 -25.38 -19.62 11.52
CA GLN A 491 -26.43 -20.11 12.42
C GLN A 491 -27.27 -18.99 13.03
N ASN A 492 -26.72 -17.79 13.19
CA ASN A 492 -27.44 -16.62 13.70
C ASN A 492 -27.96 -15.70 12.60
N GLY A 493 -27.80 -16.07 11.31
CA GLY A 493 -28.33 -15.32 10.18
C GLY A 493 -27.62 -14.00 9.89
N ILE A 494 -26.36 -13.85 10.33
CA ILE A 494 -25.53 -12.67 10.03
C ILE A 494 -24.51 -13.02 8.94
N SER A 495 -24.12 -12.02 8.14
CA SER A 495 -23.05 -12.17 7.15
C SER A 495 -21.69 -12.33 7.82
N VAL A 496 -20.84 -13.14 7.21
CA VAL A 496 -19.44 -13.31 7.65
C VAL A 496 -18.51 -13.05 6.50
N GLY A 497 -17.68 -12.02 6.65
CA GLY A 497 -16.61 -11.68 5.72
C GLY A 497 -15.23 -12.10 6.24
N MET A 498 -14.24 -11.96 5.36
CA MET A 498 -12.84 -12.12 5.71
C MET A 498 -12.01 -11.03 5.01
N CYS A 499 -11.28 -10.23 5.79
CA CYS A 499 -10.47 -9.12 5.28
C CYS A 499 -8.96 -9.31 5.45
N GLY A 500 -8.52 -10.41 6.04
CA GLY A 500 -7.12 -10.78 6.13
C GLY A 500 -6.57 -11.32 4.80
N GLU A 501 -5.27 -11.46 4.70
CA GLU A 501 -4.59 -11.93 3.49
C GLU A 501 -5.03 -13.33 3.03
N ALA A 502 -5.50 -14.15 3.96
CA ALA A 502 -6.03 -15.48 3.67
C ALA A 502 -7.23 -15.48 2.71
N ALA A 503 -8.00 -14.38 2.64
CA ALA A 503 -9.14 -14.25 1.73
C ALA A 503 -8.74 -14.36 0.23
N ALA A 504 -7.51 -13.95 -0.12
CA ALA A 504 -6.97 -14.04 -1.47
C ALA A 504 -6.13 -15.31 -1.70
N ASN A 505 -5.88 -16.11 -0.66
CA ASN A 505 -5.05 -17.29 -0.77
C ASN A 505 -5.80 -18.42 -1.49
N LYS A 506 -5.31 -18.83 -2.66
CA LYS A 506 -5.94 -19.86 -3.49
C LYS A 506 -6.18 -21.18 -2.75
N LEU A 507 -5.31 -21.58 -1.82
CA LEU A 507 -5.47 -22.80 -1.03
C LEU A 507 -6.58 -22.66 0.02
N MET A 508 -6.87 -21.43 0.48
CA MET A 508 -7.92 -21.16 1.46
C MET A 508 -9.32 -21.08 0.83
N ILE A 509 -9.43 -20.58 -0.40
CA ILE A 509 -10.73 -20.30 -1.03
C ILE A 509 -11.70 -21.50 -0.99
N PRO A 510 -11.33 -22.73 -1.36
CA PRO A 510 -12.25 -23.86 -1.28
C PRO A 510 -12.69 -24.16 0.17
N LEU A 511 -11.80 -23.97 1.15
CA LEU A 511 -12.16 -24.15 2.56
C LEU A 511 -13.15 -23.09 3.01
N LEU A 512 -12.97 -21.84 2.61
CA LEU A 512 -13.86 -20.72 2.94
C LEU A 512 -15.24 -20.89 2.30
N ILE A 513 -15.31 -21.33 1.04
CA ILE A 513 -16.56 -21.72 0.37
C ILE A 513 -17.27 -22.82 1.17
N SER A 514 -16.54 -23.86 1.56
CA SER A 514 -17.07 -24.98 2.34
C SER A 514 -17.59 -24.54 3.72
N PHE A 515 -16.87 -23.66 4.41
CA PHE A 515 -17.30 -23.16 5.71
C PHE A 515 -18.54 -22.25 5.63
N GLY A 516 -18.86 -21.70 4.44
CA GLY A 516 -20.00 -20.82 4.24
C GLY A 516 -19.68 -19.34 4.40
N LEU A 517 -18.43 -18.92 4.11
CA LEU A 517 -18.07 -17.51 4.04
C LEU A 517 -18.93 -16.81 2.98
N THR A 518 -19.39 -15.58 3.26
CA THR A 518 -20.26 -14.83 2.37
C THR A 518 -19.55 -13.68 1.65
N GLU A 519 -18.46 -13.15 2.24
CA GLU A 519 -17.74 -11.98 1.74
C GLU A 519 -16.23 -12.23 1.75
N PHE A 520 -15.57 -11.97 0.63
CA PHE A 520 -14.11 -11.99 0.47
C PHE A 520 -13.62 -10.56 0.28
N SER A 521 -12.87 -10.01 1.25
CA SER A 521 -12.29 -8.66 1.13
C SER A 521 -10.78 -8.74 0.91
N VAL A 522 -10.35 -8.34 -0.28
CA VAL A 522 -9.00 -8.58 -0.79
C VAL A 522 -8.34 -7.28 -1.25
N SER A 523 -7.07 -7.32 -1.66
CA SER A 523 -6.45 -6.19 -2.35
C SER A 523 -7.06 -6.00 -3.74
N ALA A 524 -7.16 -4.77 -4.22
CA ALA A 524 -7.73 -4.46 -5.53
C ALA A 524 -7.13 -5.31 -6.68
N PRO A 525 -5.80 -5.52 -6.78
CA PRO A 525 -5.23 -6.39 -7.82
C PRO A 525 -5.68 -7.85 -7.75
N SER A 526 -6.10 -8.34 -6.59
CA SER A 526 -6.48 -9.74 -6.37
C SER A 526 -7.93 -10.05 -6.78
N VAL A 527 -8.78 -9.03 -7.01
CA VAL A 527 -10.22 -9.19 -7.23
C VAL A 527 -10.53 -10.18 -8.35
N LEU A 528 -10.02 -9.95 -9.56
CA LEU A 528 -10.36 -10.79 -10.71
C LEU A 528 -9.84 -12.22 -10.57
N ASN A 529 -8.67 -12.40 -9.95
CA ASN A 529 -8.10 -13.71 -9.69
C ASN A 529 -8.95 -14.49 -8.66
N VAL A 530 -9.36 -13.86 -7.58
CA VAL A 530 -10.22 -14.50 -6.56
C VAL A 530 -11.57 -14.86 -7.16
N ARG A 531 -12.19 -13.96 -7.97
CA ARG A 531 -13.43 -14.25 -8.71
C ARG A 531 -13.29 -15.47 -9.62
N LYS A 532 -12.18 -15.55 -10.37
CA LYS A 532 -11.85 -16.72 -11.20
C LYS A 532 -11.78 -17.99 -10.36
N ILE A 533 -11.03 -17.99 -9.26
CA ILE A 533 -10.86 -19.16 -8.41
C ILE A 533 -12.20 -19.60 -7.82
N ILE A 534 -12.99 -18.67 -7.26
CA ILE A 534 -14.31 -18.98 -6.73
C ILE A 534 -15.17 -19.67 -7.80
N SER A 535 -15.15 -19.16 -9.04
CA SER A 535 -15.97 -19.70 -10.13
C SER A 535 -15.58 -21.10 -10.61
N THR A 536 -14.42 -21.62 -10.21
CA THR A 536 -13.97 -22.98 -10.58
C THR A 536 -14.43 -24.04 -9.59
N TRP A 537 -14.90 -23.67 -8.40
CA TRP A 537 -15.29 -24.60 -7.35
C TRP A 537 -16.80 -24.76 -7.25
N THR A 538 -17.27 -25.99 -7.13
CA THR A 538 -18.61 -26.29 -6.64
C THR A 538 -18.56 -26.41 -5.10
N LYS A 539 -19.68 -26.12 -4.43
CA LYS A 539 -19.80 -26.29 -2.98
C LYS A 539 -19.50 -27.75 -2.58
N GLU A 540 -19.96 -28.73 -3.37
CA GLU A 540 -19.75 -30.15 -3.10
C GLU A 540 -18.26 -30.55 -3.17
N GLU A 541 -17.52 -30.06 -4.16
CA GLU A 541 -16.07 -30.30 -4.26
C GLU A 541 -15.32 -29.66 -3.09
N ALA A 542 -15.65 -28.43 -2.76
CA ALA A 542 -15.11 -27.71 -1.63
C ALA A 542 -15.35 -28.47 -0.31
N ASP A 543 -16.55 -29.01 -0.11
CA ASP A 543 -16.89 -29.80 1.08
C ASP A 543 -16.08 -31.10 1.18
N LYS A 544 -15.86 -31.80 0.06
CA LYS A 544 -15.03 -33.01 0.00
C LYS A 544 -13.57 -32.73 0.36
N VAL A 545 -13.02 -31.63 -0.18
CA VAL A 545 -11.65 -31.21 0.13
C VAL A 545 -11.53 -30.84 1.60
N THR A 546 -12.47 -30.05 2.10
CA THR A 546 -12.48 -29.56 3.49
C THR A 546 -12.61 -30.71 4.50
N ALA A 547 -13.45 -31.69 4.23
CA ALA A 547 -13.60 -32.86 5.11
C ALA A 547 -12.26 -33.55 5.36
N LYS A 548 -11.46 -33.76 4.30
CA LYS A 548 -10.12 -34.33 4.41
C LYS A 548 -9.14 -33.44 5.17
N VAL A 549 -9.15 -32.13 4.88
CA VAL A 549 -8.28 -31.15 5.56
C VAL A 549 -8.51 -31.14 7.05
N LEU A 550 -9.75 -31.23 7.49
CA LEU A 550 -10.11 -31.21 8.92
C LEU A 550 -9.68 -32.49 9.70
N GLU A 551 -9.37 -33.57 9.01
CA GLU A 551 -8.82 -34.79 9.59
C GLU A 551 -7.28 -34.73 9.76
N MET A 552 -6.61 -33.79 9.07
CA MET A 552 -5.15 -33.64 9.10
C MET A 552 -4.69 -32.97 10.39
N SER A 553 -3.49 -33.32 10.82
CA SER A 553 -2.94 -32.92 12.11
C SER A 553 -1.89 -31.81 12.02
N THR A 554 -1.30 -31.64 10.83
CA THR A 554 -0.20 -30.68 10.62
C THR A 554 -0.47 -29.74 9.45
N GLN A 555 0.10 -28.55 9.52
CA GLN A 555 0.07 -27.58 8.40
C GLN A 555 0.69 -28.18 7.13
N GLN A 556 1.79 -28.94 7.26
CA GLN A 556 2.47 -29.53 6.12
C GLN A 556 1.56 -30.49 5.35
N GLU A 557 0.91 -31.41 6.03
CA GLU A 557 -0.07 -32.34 5.42
C GLU A 557 -1.17 -31.58 4.69
N ILE A 558 -1.71 -30.51 5.30
CA ILE A 558 -2.76 -29.66 4.73
C ILE A 558 -2.26 -28.97 3.45
N VAL A 559 -1.08 -28.35 3.50
CA VAL A 559 -0.50 -27.64 2.34
C VAL A 559 -0.20 -28.59 1.20
N GLU A 560 0.42 -29.74 1.47
CA GLU A 560 0.73 -30.76 0.46
C GLU A 560 -0.55 -31.28 -0.21
N TYR A 561 -1.55 -31.60 0.57
CA TYR A 561 -2.84 -32.04 0.03
C TYR A 561 -3.52 -30.95 -0.79
N LEU A 562 -3.65 -29.73 -0.28
CA LEU A 562 -4.28 -28.62 -1.00
C LEU A 562 -3.55 -28.30 -2.30
N LYS A 563 -2.22 -28.31 -2.33
CA LYS A 563 -1.42 -28.13 -3.56
C LYS A 563 -1.67 -29.22 -4.60
N SER A 564 -2.12 -30.39 -4.19
CA SER A 564 -2.42 -31.49 -5.13
C SER A 564 -3.83 -31.41 -5.74
N VAL A 565 -4.73 -30.59 -5.16
CA VAL A 565 -6.14 -30.52 -5.58
C VAL A 565 -6.60 -29.12 -6.02
N VAL A 566 -5.83 -28.07 -5.69
CA VAL A 566 -6.02 -26.67 -6.08
C VAL A 566 -4.99 -26.28 -7.15
#